data_3a608d8cfd21104ac7a172e4d14b565f
#
_entry.id   3a608d8cfd21104ac7a172e4d14b565f
#
_cell.length_a   1.000
_cell.length_b   1.000
_cell.length_c   1.000
_cell.angle_alpha   90.00
_cell.angle_beta   90.00
_cell.angle_gamma   90.00
#
_symmetry.space_group_name_H-M   'P 1'
#
loop_
_entity.id
_entity.type
_entity.pdbx_description
1 polymer ?
#
loop_
_entity_poly.entity_id
_entity_poly.type
_entity_poly.pdbx_seq_one_letter_code
_entity_poly.pdbx_strand_id
1 'polypeptide(L)'
;PSKAQPSGFYGRLIGHRDGFGFIRPETGGDDVFVSPKEMLKAMHGDRVNARVVGTDRRGRPEAIILEVVEHANRKLVGRLVNERGILVVVPEDQRIKHDVIVAPADTMGAESGQVVSIEIVDPPTRYTPPVGRVVEVLGGVDDPGMEIEIAVRKFDVPHEFSDEAEKLAS
;
A
#
# COMPACT_ATOMS: atom_id res chain seq x y z
N PRO A 1 -24.84 15.44 -7.15
CA PRO A 1 -24.41 15.15 -7.21
C PRO A 1 -23.35 14.68 -7.47
N SER A 2 -23.10 14.67 -7.03
CA SER A 2 -22.49 14.57 -7.24
C SER A 2 -22.30 13.87 -7.87
N LYS A 3 -22.76 13.54 -8.01
CA LYS A 3 -22.83 13.14 -8.73
C LYS A 3 -22.16 13.48 -9.68
N ALA A 4 -21.79 13.88 -9.65
CA ALA A 4 -21.02 14.56 -10.54
C ALA A 4 -20.22 13.78 -11.50
N GLN A 5 -19.72 12.66 -11.19
CA GLN A 5 -18.93 11.81 -12.08
C GLN A 5 -19.80 10.64 -12.50
N PRO A 6 -20.50 10.74 -13.66
CA PRO A 6 -21.41 9.67 -14.03
C PRO A 6 -20.75 8.30 -14.08
N SER A 7 -19.45 8.25 -14.43
CA SER A 7 -18.72 7.00 -14.49
C SER A 7 -17.82 6.80 -13.27
N GLY A 8 -17.91 7.70 -12.28
CA GLY A 8 -17.11 7.57 -11.06
C GLY A 8 -17.71 6.59 -10.09
N PHE A 9 -16.84 5.97 -9.30
CA PHE A 9 -17.29 5.03 -8.28
C PHE A 9 -16.24 4.92 -7.18
N TYR A 10 -16.69 4.46 -6.02
CA TYR A 10 -15.78 4.21 -4.90
C TYR A 10 -15.53 2.72 -4.79
N GLY A 11 -14.32 2.37 -4.37
CA GLY A 11 -14.01 0.98 -4.19
C GLY A 11 -12.70 0.80 -3.45
N ARG A 12 -12.38 -0.46 -3.17
CA ARG A 12 -11.16 -0.84 -2.48
C ARG A 12 -10.12 -1.28 -3.48
N LEU A 13 -8.93 -0.68 -3.40
CA LEU A 13 -7.85 -1.01 -4.32
C LEU A 13 -7.16 -2.28 -3.85
N ILE A 14 -7.00 -3.22 -4.75
CA ILE A 14 -6.34 -4.48 -4.49
C ILE A 14 -5.13 -4.57 -5.41
N GLY A 15 -3.93 -4.52 -4.82
CA GLY A 15 -2.70 -4.62 -5.58
C GLY A 15 -2.39 -6.05 -5.94
N HIS A 16 -1.57 -6.19 -6.98
CA HIS A 16 -1.08 -7.49 -7.42
C HIS A 16 0.44 -7.43 -7.46
N ARG A 17 1.08 -8.53 -7.13
CA ARG A 17 2.54 -8.55 -7.06
C ARG A 17 3.21 -8.23 -8.39
N ASP A 18 2.50 -8.36 -9.50
CA ASP A 18 3.04 -8.02 -10.81
C ASP A 18 2.91 -6.54 -11.14
N GLY A 19 2.37 -5.74 -10.22
CA GLY A 19 2.35 -4.29 -10.36
C GLY A 19 1.03 -3.68 -10.77
N PHE A 20 0.16 -4.45 -11.39
CA PHE A 20 -1.19 -3.96 -11.70
C PHE A 20 -2.10 -4.19 -10.49
N GLY A 21 -3.36 -3.79 -10.61
CA GLY A 21 -4.31 -4.01 -9.53
C GLY A 21 -5.73 -4.02 -10.02
N PHE A 22 -6.63 -4.10 -9.07
CA PHE A 22 -8.07 -4.09 -9.33
C PHE A 22 -8.74 -3.21 -8.29
N ILE A 23 -9.89 -2.66 -8.64
CA ILE A 23 -10.72 -1.96 -7.68
C ILE A 23 -11.99 -2.77 -7.53
N ARG A 24 -12.30 -3.10 -6.28
CA ARG A 24 -13.54 -3.81 -5.95
C ARG A 24 -14.59 -2.76 -5.64
N PRO A 25 -15.59 -2.58 -6.52
CA PRO A 25 -16.58 -1.52 -6.31
C PRO A 25 -17.39 -1.76 -5.04
N GLU A 26 -17.67 -0.67 -4.32
CA GLU A 26 -18.46 -0.77 -3.09
C GLU A 26 -19.90 -1.17 -3.37
N THR A 27 -20.38 -0.83 -4.55
CA THR A 27 -21.75 -1.19 -4.94
C THR A 27 -21.87 -2.63 -5.41
N GLY A 28 -20.75 -3.37 -5.45
CA GLY A 28 -20.75 -4.72 -5.96
C GLY A 28 -20.45 -4.75 -7.44
N GLY A 29 -20.49 -5.94 -8.01
CA GLY A 29 -20.15 -6.13 -9.40
C GLY A 29 -18.73 -6.61 -9.55
N ASP A 30 -18.28 -6.67 -10.80
CA ASP A 30 -16.96 -7.21 -11.12
C ASP A 30 -15.87 -6.22 -10.76
N ASP A 31 -14.71 -6.77 -10.43
CA ASP A 31 -13.53 -5.95 -10.17
C ASP A 31 -13.13 -5.21 -11.46
N VAL A 32 -12.61 -4.00 -11.29
CA VAL A 32 -12.21 -3.16 -12.40
C VAL A 32 -10.69 -3.10 -12.45
N PHE A 33 -10.12 -3.31 -13.62
CA PHE A 33 -8.66 -3.37 -13.79
C PHE A 33 -8.01 -2.00 -13.62
N VAL A 34 -6.84 -1.99 -12.99
CA VAL A 34 -6.03 -0.78 -12.81
C VAL A 34 -4.63 -1.07 -13.31
N SER A 35 -4.15 -0.23 -14.24
CA SER A 35 -2.82 -0.44 -14.83
C SER A 35 -1.72 -0.13 -13.82
N PRO A 36 -0.51 -0.65 -14.05
CA PRO A 36 0.60 -0.34 -13.14
C PRO A 36 0.87 1.15 -12.99
N LYS A 37 0.67 1.93 -14.04
CA LYS A 37 0.88 3.37 -13.97
C LYS A 37 -0.07 4.01 -12.98
N GLU A 38 -1.34 3.57 -12.99
CA GLU A 38 -2.32 4.10 -12.06
C GLU A 38 -2.04 3.65 -10.63
N MET A 39 -1.43 2.48 -10.47
CA MET A 39 -1.09 1.97 -9.14
C MET A 39 -0.05 2.82 -8.43
N LEU A 40 0.62 3.72 -9.13
CA LEU A 40 1.55 4.64 -8.48
C LEU A 40 0.85 5.60 -7.54
N LYS A 41 -0.43 5.87 -7.77
CA LYS A 41 -1.18 6.89 -7.03
C LYS A 41 -1.65 6.44 -5.67
N ALA A 42 -1.72 5.14 -5.43
CA ALA A 42 -2.35 4.61 -4.23
C ALA A 42 -1.69 3.29 -3.86
N MET A 43 -2.04 2.77 -2.69
CA MET A 43 -1.45 1.54 -2.19
C MET A 43 -2.54 0.50 -1.99
N HIS A 44 -2.11 -0.76 -1.97
CA HIS A 44 -3.04 -1.85 -1.73
C HIS A 44 -3.88 -1.59 -0.48
N GLY A 45 -5.18 -1.80 -0.60
CA GLY A 45 -6.09 -1.62 0.52
C GLY A 45 -6.73 -0.25 0.61
N ASP A 46 -6.21 0.73 -0.12
CA ASP A 46 -6.75 2.08 -0.05
C ASP A 46 -8.17 2.12 -0.61
N ARG A 47 -8.99 2.99 -0.01
CA ARG A 47 -10.30 3.27 -0.55
C ARG A 47 -10.16 4.43 -1.52
N VAL A 48 -10.59 4.24 -2.74
CA VAL A 48 -10.36 5.21 -3.81
C VAL A 48 -11.65 5.59 -4.50
N ASN A 49 -11.62 6.78 -5.10
CA ASN A 49 -12.63 7.22 -6.06
C ASN A 49 -12.00 7.05 -7.44
N ALA A 50 -12.69 6.37 -8.33
CA ALA A 50 -12.14 6.00 -9.62
C ALA A 50 -13.16 6.21 -10.73
N ARG A 51 -12.68 6.16 -11.95
CA ARG A 51 -13.54 6.32 -13.13
C ARG A 51 -13.11 5.35 -14.21
N VAL A 52 -14.08 4.64 -14.78
CA VAL A 52 -13.83 3.75 -15.89
C VAL A 52 -13.55 4.58 -17.14
N VAL A 53 -12.45 4.28 -17.81
CA VAL A 53 -12.02 5.06 -18.99
C VAL A 53 -11.94 4.23 -20.26
N GLY A 54 -12.15 2.91 -20.17
CA GLY A 54 -12.08 2.07 -21.36
C GLY A 54 -12.03 0.62 -20.95
N THR A 55 -11.44 -0.20 -21.82
CA THR A 55 -11.27 -1.62 -21.55
C THR A 55 -9.82 -1.98 -21.76
N ASP A 56 -9.38 -3.03 -21.05
CA ASP A 56 -8.04 -3.55 -21.26
C ASP A 56 -8.03 -4.50 -22.47
N ARG A 57 -6.89 -5.16 -22.69
CA ARG A 57 -6.75 -6.03 -23.84
C ARG A 57 -7.70 -7.20 -23.84
N ARG A 58 -8.18 -7.59 -22.66
CA ARG A 58 -9.10 -8.71 -22.52
C ARG A 58 -10.55 -8.27 -22.48
N GLY A 59 -10.80 -6.99 -22.73
CA GLY A 59 -12.16 -6.46 -22.70
C GLY A 59 -12.68 -6.17 -21.32
N ARG A 60 -11.84 -6.21 -20.28
CA ARG A 60 -12.26 -5.88 -18.92
C ARG A 60 -12.31 -4.36 -18.76
N PRO A 61 -13.27 -3.84 -18.00
CA PRO A 61 -13.26 -2.40 -17.75
C PRO A 61 -11.98 -2.00 -17.01
N GLU A 62 -11.44 -0.87 -17.42
CA GLU A 62 -10.21 -0.34 -16.86
C GLU A 62 -10.48 1.04 -16.31
N ALA A 63 -9.96 1.32 -15.11
CA ALA A 63 -10.22 2.58 -14.44
C ALA A 63 -8.94 3.35 -14.16
N ILE A 64 -9.12 4.66 -14.01
CA ILE A 64 -8.09 5.52 -13.44
C ILE A 64 -8.52 5.88 -12.03
N ILE A 65 -7.53 6.14 -11.18
CA ILE A 65 -7.78 6.56 -9.82
C ILE A 65 -7.85 8.09 -9.80
N LEU A 66 -8.98 8.61 -9.34
CA LEU A 66 -9.17 10.05 -9.24
C LEU A 66 -8.60 10.59 -7.95
N GLU A 67 -8.81 9.89 -6.84
CA GLU A 67 -8.26 10.29 -5.57
C GLU A 67 -8.30 9.12 -4.59
N VAL A 68 -7.47 9.22 -3.57
CA VAL A 68 -7.49 8.27 -2.45
C VAL A 68 -8.34 8.88 -1.36
N VAL A 69 -9.39 8.16 -0.97
CA VAL A 69 -10.33 8.66 0.02
C VAL A 69 -9.88 8.29 1.42
N GLU A 70 -9.37 7.08 1.57
CA GLU A 70 -8.86 6.60 2.85
C GLU A 70 -7.61 5.77 2.60
N HIS A 71 -6.57 6.04 3.37
CA HIS A 71 -5.32 5.28 3.26
C HIS A 71 -5.37 4.10 4.22
N ALA A 72 -5.14 2.90 3.69
CA ALA A 72 -5.19 1.68 4.47
C ALA A 72 -3.91 1.43 5.25
N ASN A 73 -2.78 1.83 4.69
CA ASN A 73 -1.48 1.47 5.24
C ASN A 73 -0.86 2.65 5.96
N ARG A 74 -0.86 2.59 7.28
CA ARG A 74 -0.14 3.57 8.08
C ARG A 74 1.20 3.03 8.52
N LYS A 75 1.28 1.72 8.70
CA LYS A 75 2.51 1.05 9.10
C LYS A 75 2.77 -0.09 8.16
N LEU A 76 4.03 -0.31 7.86
CA LEU A 76 4.46 -1.37 6.98
C LEU A 76 5.71 -2.01 7.54
N VAL A 77 5.92 -3.27 7.20
CA VAL A 77 7.16 -3.97 7.49
C VAL A 77 7.89 -4.15 6.18
N GLY A 78 9.19 -3.92 6.20
CA GLY A 78 10.00 -4.10 5.03
C GLY A 78 11.47 -4.13 5.34
N ARG A 79 12.28 -4.24 4.30
CA ARG A 79 13.73 -4.28 4.43
C ARG A 79 14.32 -2.94 4.04
N LEU A 80 15.17 -2.40 4.90
CA LEU A 80 15.86 -1.14 4.61
C LEU A 80 16.99 -1.42 3.62
N VAL A 81 17.05 -0.65 2.57
CA VAL A 81 18.05 -0.81 1.51
C VAL A 81 18.62 0.55 1.16
N ASN A 82 19.92 0.59 0.95
CA ASN A 82 20.57 1.81 0.48
C ASN A 82 20.73 1.70 -1.03
N GLU A 83 20.01 2.54 -1.76
CA GLU A 83 20.07 2.57 -3.21
C GLU A 83 20.76 3.84 -3.64
N ARG A 84 22.06 3.75 -3.89
CA ARG A 84 22.85 4.89 -4.35
C ARG A 84 22.77 6.09 -3.44
N GLY A 85 22.80 5.83 -2.14
CA GLY A 85 22.76 6.88 -1.15
C GLY A 85 21.38 7.25 -0.67
N ILE A 86 20.34 6.72 -1.28
CA ILE A 86 18.97 6.96 -0.86
C ILE A 86 18.50 5.72 -0.10
N LEU A 87 17.98 5.95 1.10
CA LEU A 87 17.48 4.87 1.93
C LEU A 87 16.02 4.63 1.60
N VAL A 88 15.69 3.40 1.27
CA VAL A 88 14.31 3.02 1.00
C VAL A 88 13.97 1.77 1.76
N VAL A 89 12.69 1.60 2.06
CA VAL A 89 12.18 0.37 2.64
C VAL A 89 11.37 -0.34 1.58
N VAL A 90 11.75 -1.59 1.31
CA VAL A 90 11.04 -2.44 0.36
C VAL A 90 10.01 -3.23 1.14
N PRO A 91 8.71 -2.99 0.92
CA PRO A 91 7.69 -3.67 1.71
C PRO A 91 7.71 -5.18 1.55
N GLU A 92 7.44 -5.90 2.63
CA GLU A 92 7.33 -7.35 2.59
C GLU A 92 6.07 -7.80 1.86
N ASP A 93 5.02 -7.01 1.92
CA ASP A 93 3.79 -7.34 1.21
C ASP A 93 4.00 -7.06 -0.27
N GLN A 94 4.00 -8.12 -1.07
CA GLN A 94 4.30 -8.00 -2.49
C GLN A 94 3.21 -7.28 -3.29
N ARG A 95 2.04 -7.11 -2.69
CA ARG A 95 0.98 -6.33 -3.32
C ARG A 95 1.26 -4.84 -3.26
N ILE A 96 2.20 -4.43 -2.41
CA ILE A 96 2.64 -3.04 -2.31
C ILE A 96 3.95 -2.92 -3.06
N LYS A 97 3.92 -2.27 -4.20
CA LYS A 97 5.09 -2.16 -5.07
C LYS A 97 5.84 -0.85 -4.90
N HIS A 98 5.39 -0.02 -3.98
CA HIS A 98 6.06 1.25 -3.69
C HIS A 98 7.22 1.01 -2.73
N ASP A 99 8.41 1.47 -3.11
CA ASP A 99 9.50 1.57 -2.16
C ASP A 99 9.30 2.85 -1.38
N VAL A 100 9.46 2.77 -0.07
CA VAL A 100 9.17 3.90 0.80
C VAL A 100 10.49 4.61 1.14
N ILE A 101 10.58 5.89 0.84
CA ILE A 101 11.79 6.66 1.11
C ILE A 101 11.85 7.00 2.60
N VAL A 102 13.04 6.84 3.19
CA VAL A 102 13.27 7.17 4.59
C VAL A 102 14.43 8.13 4.68
N ALA A 103 14.23 9.26 5.35
CA ALA A 103 15.31 10.21 5.55
C ALA A 103 16.36 9.64 6.50
N PRO A 104 17.65 10.00 6.32
CA PRO A 104 18.68 9.46 7.21
C PRO A 104 18.42 9.70 8.69
N ALA A 105 17.77 10.80 9.04
CA ALA A 105 17.47 11.11 10.43
C ALA A 105 16.33 10.26 10.98
N ASP A 106 15.60 9.56 10.12
CA ASP A 106 14.39 8.83 10.50
C ASP A 106 14.59 7.32 10.49
N THR A 107 15.84 6.86 10.58
CA THR A 107 16.13 5.43 10.47
C THR A 107 16.20 4.70 11.81
N MET A 108 16.20 5.45 12.93
CA MET A 108 16.38 4.86 14.25
C MET A 108 17.66 4.02 14.34
N GLY A 109 18.69 4.43 13.61
CA GLY A 109 19.94 3.68 13.62
C GLY A 109 19.94 2.38 12.84
N ALA A 110 18.89 2.11 12.10
CA ALA A 110 18.83 0.89 11.29
C ALA A 110 19.85 0.96 10.16
N GLU A 111 20.33 -0.21 9.78
CA GLU A 111 21.33 -0.34 8.73
C GLU A 111 20.73 -1.06 7.54
N SER A 112 21.33 -0.82 6.38
CA SER A 112 20.90 -1.48 5.16
C SER A 112 20.92 -3.00 5.35
N GLY A 113 19.85 -3.65 4.91
CA GLY A 113 19.69 -5.10 5.06
C GLY A 113 18.85 -5.50 6.25
N GLN A 114 18.55 -4.57 7.13
CA GLN A 114 17.73 -4.91 8.30
C GLN A 114 16.25 -4.80 8.00
N VAL A 115 15.47 -5.61 8.71
CA VAL A 115 14.01 -5.58 8.62
C VAL A 115 13.52 -4.56 9.64
N VAL A 116 12.65 -3.68 9.19
CA VAL A 116 12.15 -2.58 10.02
C VAL A 116 10.64 -2.47 9.87
N SER A 117 10.03 -1.89 10.89
CA SER A 117 8.65 -1.46 10.82
C SER A 117 8.67 0.05 10.62
N ILE A 118 7.89 0.54 9.69
CA ILE A 118 7.87 1.98 9.39
C ILE A 118 6.45 2.50 9.48
N GLU A 119 6.39 3.81 9.66
CA GLU A 119 5.13 4.53 9.60
C GLU A 119 5.15 5.42 8.37
N ILE A 120 4.08 5.41 7.58
CA ILE A 120 3.99 6.26 6.39
C ILE A 120 3.73 7.69 6.86
N VAL A 121 4.59 8.60 6.48
CA VAL A 121 4.47 10.02 6.79
C VAL A 121 3.77 10.75 5.66
N ASP A 122 4.19 10.48 4.43
CA ASP A 122 3.57 11.07 3.25
C ASP A 122 3.16 9.94 2.32
N PRO A 123 1.88 9.86 1.94
CA PRO A 123 1.45 8.82 1.01
C PRO A 123 1.98 9.10 -0.39
N PRO A 124 1.97 8.08 -1.25
CA PRO A 124 2.48 8.26 -2.60
C PRO A 124 1.54 9.13 -3.43
N THR A 125 2.11 9.77 -4.43
CA THR A 125 1.33 10.45 -5.45
C THR A 125 1.78 9.90 -6.79
N ARG A 126 1.12 10.36 -7.85
CA ARG A 126 1.49 9.98 -9.20
C ARG A 126 2.96 10.28 -9.49
N TYR A 127 3.49 11.32 -8.86
CA TYR A 127 4.82 11.84 -9.19
C TYR A 127 5.87 11.58 -8.12
N THR A 128 5.46 11.18 -6.93
CA THR A 128 6.39 11.01 -5.82
C THR A 128 6.14 9.72 -5.09
N PRO A 129 7.21 9.03 -4.67
CA PRO A 129 7.06 7.83 -3.85
C PRO A 129 6.60 8.19 -2.45
N PRO A 130 6.09 7.22 -1.70
CA PRO A 130 5.73 7.49 -0.31
C PRO A 130 6.98 7.73 0.53
N VAL A 131 6.81 8.45 1.62
CA VAL A 131 7.87 8.72 2.58
C VAL A 131 7.45 8.16 3.92
N GLY A 132 8.38 7.54 4.61
CA GLY A 132 8.10 6.97 5.91
C GLY A 132 9.24 7.19 6.88
N ARG A 133 9.02 6.74 8.12
CA ARG A 133 10.06 6.75 9.14
C ARG A 133 10.07 5.43 9.86
N VAL A 134 11.23 5.00 10.30
CA VAL A 134 11.36 3.76 11.03
C VAL A 134 10.83 3.96 12.44
N VAL A 135 9.97 3.06 12.86
CA VAL A 135 9.44 3.10 14.24
C VAL A 135 9.90 1.90 15.04
N GLU A 136 10.44 0.88 14.38
CA GLU A 136 10.95 -0.30 15.08
C GLU A 136 11.97 -1.00 14.19
N VAL A 137 13.08 -1.44 14.78
CA VAL A 137 14.08 -2.24 14.07
C VAL A 137 13.92 -3.67 14.55
N LEU A 138 13.63 -4.58 13.62
CA LEU A 138 13.39 -5.98 13.98
C LEU A 138 14.64 -6.84 13.94
N GLY A 139 15.60 -6.47 13.10
CA GLY A 139 16.86 -7.22 13.01
C GLY A 139 17.21 -7.54 11.57
N GLY A 140 18.18 -8.44 11.38
CA GLY A 140 18.59 -8.86 10.06
C GLY A 140 17.59 -9.79 9.43
N VAL A 141 17.54 -9.80 8.10
CA VAL A 141 16.58 -10.62 7.37
C VAL A 141 16.80 -12.10 7.63
N ASP A 142 18.03 -12.50 7.95
CA ASP A 142 18.36 -13.90 8.18
C ASP A 142 18.38 -14.27 9.67
N ASP A 143 17.96 -13.37 10.55
CA ASP A 143 17.96 -13.67 11.97
C ASP A 143 16.96 -14.77 12.28
N PRO A 144 17.29 -15.64 13.25
CA PRO A 144 16.36 -16.69 13.66
C PRO A 144 15.02 -16.07 14.10
N GLY A 145 13.93 -16.65 13.63
CA GLY A 145 12.61 -16.19 14.02
C GLY A 145 12.12 -14.96 13.26
N MET A 146 12.92 -14.44 12.33
CA MET A 146 12.52 -13.22 11.63
C MET A 146 11.22 -13.41 10.86
N GLU A 147 11.01 -14.58 10.28
CA GLU A 147 9.77 -14.83 9.55
C GLU A 147 8.56 -14.67 10.45
N ILE A 148 8.69 -15.11 11.69
CA ILE A 148 7.60 -14.97 12.66
C ILE A 148 7.40 -13.50 13.02
N GLU A 149 8.50 -12.77 13.22
CA GLU A 149 8.41 -11.35 13.54
C GLU A 149 7.70 -10.58 12.43
N ILE A 150 8.05 -10.87 11.19
CA ILE A 150 7.43 -10.21 10.06
C ILE A 150 5.94 -10.55 10.00
N ALA A 151 5.61 -11.83 10.19
CA ALA A 151 4.22 -12.25 10.14
C ALA A 151 3.39 -11.58 11.23
N VAL A 152 3.94 -11.48 12.41
CA VAL A 152 3.24 -10.83 13.53
C VAL A 152 2.96 -9.36 13.20
N ARG A 153 3.96 -8.65 12.65
CA ARG A 153 3.76 -7.25 12.31
C ARG A 153 2.75 -7.07 11.20
N LYS A 154 2.72 -7.99 10.24
CA LYS A 154 1.73 -7.91 9.17
C LYS A 154 0.32 -8.04 9.71
N PHE A 155 0.11 -8.92 10.67
CA PHE A 155 -1.20 -9.07 11.28
C PHE A 155 -1.52 -7.93 12.22
N ASP A 156 -0.50 -7.31 12.80
CA ASP A 156 -0.69 -6.20 13.72
C ASP A 156 -0.86 -4.87 13.01
N VAL A 157 -0.59 -4.81 11.72
CA VAL A 157 -0.83 -3.59 10.98
C VAL A 157 -2.29 -3.21 11.17
N PRO A 158 -2.55 -2.02 11.68
CA PRO A 158 -3.93 -1.66 12.01
C PRO A 158 -4.79 -1.61 10.77
N HIS A 159 -5.94 -2.17 10.96
CA HIS A 159 -6.97 -2.14 9.94
C HIS A 159 -8.21 -1.66 10.61
N GLU A 160 -8.81 -0.65 10.10
CA GLU A 160 -10.01 -0.12 10.71
C GLU A 160 -11.08 -1.17 10.79
N PHE A 161 -11.20 -1.96 9.74
CA PHE A 161 -12.21 -3.01 9.76
C PHE A 161 -11.85 -4.12 10.74
N SER A 162 -10.57 -4.33 11.04
CA SER A 162 -10.17 -5.29 12.06
C SER A 162 -10.66 -4.85 13.42
N ASP A 163 -10.48 -3.58 13.72
CA ASP A 163 -10.96 -3.05 14.97
C ASP A 163 -12.45 -3.20 15.08
N GLU A 164 -13.15 -2.94 14.00
CA GLU A 164 -14.60 -3.11 13.97
C GLU A 164 -14.99 -4.55 14.18
N ALA A 165 -14.25 -5.47 13.57
CA ALA A 165 -14.54 -6.88 13.74
C ALA A 165 -14.36 -7.29 15.19
N GLU A 166 -13.34 -6.78 15.85
CA GLU A 166 -13.13 -7.08 17.25
C GLU A 166 -14.26 -6.55 18.10
N LYS A 167 -14.72 -5.35 17.81
CA LYS A 167 -15.84 -4.77 18.54
C LYS A 167 -17.10 -5.59 18.35
N LEU A 168 -17.33 -6.05 17.13
CA LEU A 168 -18.49 -6.87 16.86
C LEU A 168 -18.40 -8.23 17.51
N ALA A 169 -17.21 -8.78 17.61
CA ALA A 169 -17.01 -10.05 18.26
C ALA A 169 -17.20 -9.96 19.77
N SER A 170 -17.02 -8.78 20.28
CA SER A 170 -17.21 -8.54 21.71
C SER A 170 -18.67 -8.39 22.03
#